data_0cac91b789db80aab52b53d01452ff77
#
_entry.id   0cac91b789db80aab52b53d01452ff77
#
_cell.length_a   1.000
_cell.length_b   1.000
_cell.length_c   1.000
_cell.angle_alpha   90.00
_cell.angle_beta   90.00
_cell.angle_gamma   90.00
#
_symmetry.space_group_name_H-M   'P 1'
#
loop_
_entity.id
_entity.type
_entity.pdbx_description
1 polymer ?
#
loop_
_entity_poly.entity_id
_entity_poly.type
_entity_poly.pdbx_seq_one_letter_code
_entity_poly.pdbx_strand_id
1 'polypeptide(L)'
;MDLRDFQNLIRTMYFEKDVARGVSGTYMWLAEELGELASDLRKVEQLRAEPNPDNATKAELTKVEANLKTEFADVIAWLVTIANVVDVDLSEALAAKYGTGCPGCENLVCNCPDDAKP
;
A
#
# COMPACT_ATOMS: atom_id res chain seq x y z
N MET A 1 2.04 -2.00 -16.33
CA MET A 1 1.00 -2.77 -15.58
C MET A 1 0.17 -1.79 -14.77
N ASP A 2 -1.08 -1.68 -15.06
CA ASP A 2 -2.00 -0.86 -14.28
C ASP A 2 -2.62 -1.66 -13.10
N LEU A 3 -3.47 -1.00 -12.30
CA LEU A 3 -4.07 -1.64 -11.13
C LEU A 3 -4.97 -2.82 -11.49
N ARG A 4 -5.73 -2.72 -12.59
CA ARG A 4 -6.59 -3.82 -13.06
C ARG A 4 -5.76 -5.02 -13.51
N ASP A 5 -4.67 -4.78 -14.24
CA ASP A 5 -3.73 -5.82 -14.62
C ASP A 5 -3.14 -6.52 -13.40
N PHE A 6 -2.74 -5.75 -12.40
CA PHE A 6 -2.18 -6.30 -11.17
C PHE A 6 -3.22 -7.11 -10.39
N GLN A 7 -4.45 -6.60 -10.25
CA GLN A 7 -5.53 -7.33 -9.58
C GLN A 7 -5.82 -8.67 -10.28
N ASN A 8 -5.86 -8.68 -11.61
CA ASN A 8 -6.03 -9.89 -12.39
C ASN A 8 -4.85 -10.86 -12.26
N LEU A 9 -3.63 -10.36 -12.20
CA LEU A 9 -2.43 -11.16 -12.00
C LEU A 9 -2.46 -11.88 -10.65
N ILE A 10 -2.74 -11.17 -9.57
CA ILE A 10 -2.89 -11.75 -8.22
C ILE A 10 -3.99 -12.81 -8.21
N ARG A 11 -5.14 -12.54 -8.82
CA ARG A 11 -6.24 -13.50 -8.94
C ARG A 11 -5.79 -14.77 -9.69
N THR A 12 -5.10 -14.60 -10.80
CA THR A 12 -4.61 -15.74 -11.60
C THR A 12 -3.64 -16.61 -10.83
N MET A 13 -2.74 -16.00 -10.06
CA MET A 13 -1.71 -16.74 -9.32
C MET A 13 -2.25 -17.46 -8.08
N TYR A 14 -3.17 -16.84 -7.33
CA TYR A 14 -3.41 -17.23 -5.94
C TYR A 14 -4.87 -17.43 -5.55
N PHE A 15 -5.85 -17.21 -6.41
CA PHE A 15 -7.27 -17.14 -6.03
C PHE A 15 -7.78 -18.32 -5.21
N GLU A 16 -7.45 -19.54 -5.60
CA GLU A 16 -7.89 -20.74 -4.87
C GLU A 16 -7.32 -20.80 -3.45
N LYS A 17 -6.03 -20.43 -3.31
CA LYS A 17 -5.36 -20.36 -2.00
C LYS A 17 -5.93 -19.23 -1.14
N ASP A 18 -6.22 -18.11 -1.76
CA ASP A 18 -6.74 -16.91 -1.08
C ASP A 18 -8.16 -17.16 -0.55
N VAL A 19 -9.02 -17.78 -1.36
CA VAL A 19 -10.38 -18.19 -0.94
C VAL A 19 -10.32 -19.21 0.19
N ALA A 20 -9.43 -20.19 0.10
CA ALA A 20 -9.25 -21.22 1.14
C ALA A 20 -8.77 -20.61 2.48
N ARG A 21 -7.88 -19.62 2.43
CA ARG A 21 -7.42 -18.88 3.63
C ARG A 21 -8.53 -18.03 4.24
N GLY A 22 -9.37 -17.42 3.40
CA GLY A 22 -10.47 -16.56 3.79
C GLY A 22 -10.05 -15.12 4.12
N VAL A 23 -11.07 -14.27 4.30
CA VAL A 23 -10.88 -12.82 4.53
C VAL A 23 -10.14 -12.56 5.84
N SER A 24 -10.52 -13.21 6.94
CA SER A 24 -9.93 -12.96 8.26
C SER A 24 -8.44 -13.29 8.29
N GLY A 25 -8.04 -14.46 7.77
CA GLY A 25 -6.64 -14.85 7.70
C GLY A 25 -5.81 -13.95 6.78
N THR A 26 -6.39 -13.53 5.65
CA THR A 26 -5.73 -12.62 4.71
C THR A 26 -5.58 -11.21 5.32
N TYR A 27 -6.58 -10.73 6.04
CA TYR A 27 -6.48 -9.44 6.74
C TYR A 27 -5.38 -9.45 7.81
N MET A 28 -5.19 -10.57 8.53
CA MET A 28 -4.09 -10.69 9.50
C MET A 28 -2.72 -10.60 8.84
N TRP A 29 -2.54 -11.19 7.65
CA TRP A 29 -1.32 -11.03 6.86
C TRP A 29 -1.13 -9.58 6.41
N LEU A 30 -2.17 -8.91 5.91
CA LEU A 30 -2.10 -7.50 5.59
C LEU A 30 -1.67 -6.65 6.80
N ALA A 31 -2.21 -6.94 7.98
CA ALA A 31 -1.84 -6.23 9.21
C ALA A 31 -0.37 -6.43 9.59
N GLU A 32 0.19 -7.62 9.37
CA GLU A 32 1.61 -7.90 9.55
C GLU A 32 2.47 -7.08 8.60
N GLU A 33 2.15 -7.07 7.31
CA GLU A 33 2.87 -6.26 6.30
C GLU A 33 2.79 -4.75 6.59
N LEU A 34 1.64 -4.27 7.06
CA LEU A 34 1.52 -2.88 7.52
C LEU A 34 2.45 -2.57 8.69
N GLY A 35 2.65 -3.53 9.61
CA GLY A 35 3.62 -3.41 10.69
C GLY A 35 5.06 -3.37 10.20
N GLU A 36 5.43 -4.20 9.23
CA GLU A 36 6.76 -4.21 8.60
C GLU A 36 7.02 -2.90 7.84
N LEU A 37 6.03 -2.45 7.06
CA LEU A 37 6.07 -1.14 6.40
C LEU A 37 6.28 0.00 7.41
N ALA A 38 5.53 0.01 8.50
CA ALA A 38 5.67 1.03 9.56
C ALA A 38 7.06 1.02 10.20
N SER A 39 7.62 -0.16 10.43
CA SER A 39 8.99 -0.33 10.95
C SER A 39 10.03 0.27 10.02
N ASP A 40 9.94 -0.01 8.73
CA ASP A 40 10.88 0.52 7.74
C ASP A 40 10.72 2.02 7.51
N LEU A 41 9.49 2.54 7.49
CA LEU A 41 9.24 3.98 7.43
C LEU A 41 9.90 4.72 8.60
N ARG A 42 9.79 4.20 9.81
CA ARG A 42 10.44 4.78 10.98
C ARG A 42 11.97 4.77 10.87
N LYS A 43 12.56 3.67 10.39
CA LYS A 43 14.01 3.58 10.16
C LYS A 43 14.48 4.58 9.11
N VAL A 44 13.78 4.70 7.99
CA VAL A 44 14.10 5.68 6.93
C VAL A 44 14.03 7.10 7.48
N GLU A 45 13.00 7.44 8.24
CA GLU A 45 12.87 8.76 8.87
C GLU A 45 14.03 9.06 9.81
N GLN A 46 14.40 8.11 10.67
CA GLN A 46 15.53 8.26 11.59
C GLN A 46 16.87 8.41 10.87
N LEU A 47 17.14 7.56 9.86
CA LEU A 47 18.40 7.59 9.12
C LEU A 47 18.54 8.86 8.27
N ARG A 48 17.46 9.35 7.67
CA ARG A 48 17.45 10.60 6.90
C ARG A 48 17.62 11.84 7.78
N ALA A 49 17.25 11.77 9.05
CA ALA A 49 17.41 12.88 10.00
C ALA A 49 18.85 13.05 10.51
N GLU A 50 19.75 12.07 10.30
CA GLU A 50 21.15 12.16 10.72
C GLU A 50 21.88 13.28 9.96
N PRO A 51 22.40 14.33 10.67
CA PRO A 51 22.95 15.51 9.99
C PRO A 51 24.31 15.25 9.31
N ASN A 52 25.09 14.29 9.80
CA ASN A 52 26.42 13.96 9.27
C ASN A 52 26.56 12.42 9.15
N PRO A 53 25.84 11.79 8.23
CA PRO A 53 25.85 10.34 8.14
C PRO A 53 27.22 9.84 7.69
N ASP A 54 27.73 8.83 8.42
CA ASP A 54 28.90 8.06 8.01
C ASP A 54 28.57 7.06 6.88
N ASN A 55 29.57 6.35 6.37
CA ASN A 55 29.37 5.41 5.29
C ASN A 55 28.48 4.22 5.70
N ALA A 56 28.54 3.79 6.95
CA ALA A 56 27.70 2.71 7.48
C ALA A 56 26.22 3.16 7.53
N THR A 57 25.94 4.37 7.97
CA THR A 57 24.59 4.97 7.99
C THR A 57 24.02 5.12 6.59
N LYS A 58 24.83 5.59 5.62
CA LYS A 58 24.41 5.69 4.22
C LYS A 58 24.10 4.32 3.61
N ALA A 59 24.91 3.30 3.90
CA ALA A 59 24.68 1.94 3.43
C ALA A 59 23.40 1.34 4.01
N GLU A 60 23.15 1.56 5.30
CA GLU A 60 21.91 1.12 5.96
C GLU A 60 20.69 1.81 5.37
N LEU A 61 20.75 3.12 5.13
CA LEU A 61 19.66 3.87 4.49
C LEU A 61 19.34 3.29 3.11
N THR A 62 20.35 3.03 2.28
CA THR A 62 20.15 2.43 0.95
C THR A 62 19.44 1.09 1.04
N LYS A 63 19.84 0.24 2.00
CA LYS A 63 19.24 -1.07 2.23
C LYS A 63 17.77 -0.96 2.67
N VAL A 64 17.49 -0.09 3.63
CA VAL A 64 16.12 0.10 4.16
C VAL A 64 15.21 0.73 3.10
N GLU A 65 15.70 1.68 2.30
CA GLU A 65 14.94 2.24 1.18
C GLU A 65 14.61 1.20 0.09
N ALA A 66 15.51 0.27 -0.17
CA ALA A 66 15.25 -0.84 -1.09
C ALA A 66 14.17 -1.78 -0.52
N ASN A 67 14.26 -2.12 0.76
CA ASN A 67 13.27 -2.96 1.44
C ASN A 67 11.90 -2.28 1.50
N LEU A 68 11.86 -0.98 1.77
CA LEU A 68 10.62 -0.19 1.81
C LEU A 68 9.79 -0.33 0.52
N LYS A 69 10.42 -0.41 -0.65
CA LYS A 69 9.71 -0.64 -1.92
C LYS A 69 9.03 -2.00 -1.95
N THR A 70 9.66 -3.01 -1.38
CA THR A 70 9.09 -4.36 -1.27
C THR A 70 7.88 -4.34 -0.34
N GLU A 71 8.00 -3.70 0.83
CA GLU A 71 6.91 -3.62 1.80
C GLU A 71 5.66 -2.92 1.23
N PHE A 72 5.84 -1.85 0.45
CA PHE A 72 4.72 -1.22 -0.26
C PHE A 72 4.05 -2.18 -1.26
N ALA A 73 4.86 -2.95 -1.99
CA ALA A 73 4.32 -3.91 -2.94
C ALA A 73 3.54 -5.04 -2.24
N ASP A 74 4.05 -5.52 -1.10
CA ASP A 74 3.41 -6.59 -0.33
C ASP A 74 2.09 -6.12 0.30
N VAL A 75 2.06 -4.92 0.87
CA VAL A 75 0.81 -4.31 1.38
C VAL A 75 -0.25 -4.20 0.28
N ILE A 76 0.13 -3.71 -0.91
CA ILE A 76 -0.80 -3.60 -2.04
C ILE A 76 -1.26 -5.00 -2.48
N ALA A 77 -0.35 -5.98 -2.54
CA ALA A 77 -0.69 -7.34 -2.95
C ALA A 77 -1.71 -7.98 -2.00
N TRP A 78 -1.54 -7.86 -0.69
CA TRP A 78 -2.50 -8.38 0.29
C TRP A 78 -3.85 -7.66 0.25
N LEU A 79 -3.84 -6.33 0.05
CA LEU A 79 -5.08 -5.57 -0.13
C LEU A 79 -5.84 -6.00 -1.39
N VAL A 80 -5.14 -6.18 -2.50
CA VAL A 80 -5.69 -6.70 -3.77
C VAL A 80 -6.24 -8.10 -3.60
N THR A 81 -5.55 -8.96 -2.84
CA THR A 81 -6.01 -10.30 -2.50
C THR A 81 -7.38 -10.27 -1.79
N ILE A 82 -7.54 -9.41 -0.79
CA ILE A 82 -8.83 -9.24 -0.10
C ILE A 82 -9.92 -8.79 -1.09
N ALA A 83 -9.63 -7.79 -1.92
CA ALA A 83 -10.57 -7.31 -2.93
C ALA A 83 -11.02 -8.44 -3.87
N ASN A 84 -10.11 -9.30 -4.29
CA ASN A 84 -10.44 -10.46 -5.12
C ASN A 84 -11.36 -11.46 -4.39
N VAL A 85 -11.10 -11.71 -3.12
CA VAL A 85 -11.90 -12.68 -2.33
C VAL A 85 -13.32 -12.17 -2.09
N VAL A 86 -13.50 -10.85 -1.90
CA VAL A 86 -14.81 -10.23 -1.68
C VAL A 86 -15.45 -9.69 -2.97
N ASP A 87 -14.87 -9.99 -4.13
CA ASP A 87 -15.37 -9.62 -5.45
C ASP A 87 -15.55 -8.11 -5.68
N VAL A 88 -14.54 -7.32 -5.28
CA VAL A 88 -14.49 -5.87 -5.51
C VAL A 88 -13.48 -5.55 -6.60
N ASP A 89 -13.93 -4.89 -7.68
CA ASP A 89 -13.03 -4.29 -8.69
C ASP A 89 -12.46 -2.98 -8.15
N LEU A 90 -11.16 -2.98 -7.85
CA LEU A 90 -10.48 -1.82 -7.27
C LEU A 90 -10.39 -0.65 -8.24
N SER A 91 -10.24 -0.91 -9.55
CA SER A 91 -10.19 0.15 -10.55
C SER A 91 -11.52 0.89 -10.63
N GLU A 92 -12.64 0.16 -10.62
CA GLU A 92 -13.98 0.75 -10.58
C GLU A 92 -14.24 1.50 -9.28
N ALA A 93 -13.87 0.90 -8.13
CA ALA A 93 -14.04 1.53 -6.83
C ALA A 93 -13.27 2.85 -6.70
N LEU A 94 -12.02 2.88 -7.19
CA LEU A 94 -11.21 4.09 -7.19
C LEU A 94 -11.75 5.14 -8.16
N ALA A 95 -12.14 4.74 -9.36
CA ALA A 95 -12.74 5.66 -10.34
C ALA A 95 -14.03 6.28 -9.81
N ALA A 96 -14.89 5.48 -9.17
CA ALA A 96 -16.13 5.96 -8.59
C ALA A 96 -15.90 6.97 -7.45
N LYS A 97 -14.85 6.77 -6.64
CA LYS A 97 -14.59 7.64 -5.49
C LYS A 97 -13.75 8.87 -5.83
N TYR A 98 -12.74 8.70 -6.68
CA TYR A 98 -11.70 9.72 -6.94
C TYR A 98 -11.64 10.20 -8.40
N GLY A 99 -12.44 9.63 -9.27
CA GLY A 99 -12.35 9.89 -10.73
C GLY A 99 -12.59 11.35 -11.14
N THR A 100 -13.28 12.12 -10.32
CA THR A 100 -13.54 13.56 -10.56
C THR A 100 -12.65 14.50 -9.74
N GLY A 101 -11.81 13.93 -8.84
CA GLY A 101 -10.95 14.70 -7.92
C GLY A 101 -11.22 14.38 -6.47
N CYS A 102 -11.05 15.35 -5.59
CA CYS A 102 -11.28 15.18 -4.16
C CYS A 102 -12.75 14.83 -3.86
N PRO A 103 -13.04 13.72 -3.16
CA PRO A 103 -14.43 13.35 -2.84
C PRO A 103 -15.20 14.37 -2.01
N GLY A 104 -14.50 15.25 -1.29
CA GLY A 104 -15.14 16.27 -0.44
C GLY A 104 -15.46 17.57 -1.14
N CYS A 105 -14.68 17.99 -2.15
CA CYS A 105 -14.85 19.27 -2.84
C CYS A 105 -14.83 19.17 -4.37
N GLU A 106 -14.65 17.96 -4.93
CA GLU A 106 -14.62 17.66 -6.37
C GLU A 106 -13.51 18.39 -7.16
N ASN A 107 -12.57 19.04 -6.48
CA ASN A 107 -11.43 19.70 -7.12
C ASN A 107 -10.25 18.73 -7.28
N LEU A 108 -9.48 18.92 -8.37
CA LEU A 108 -8.21 18.19 -8.57
C LEU A 108 -7.17 18.57 -7.50
N VAL A 109 -7.14 19.82 -7.10
CA VAL A 109 -6.39 20.27 -5.93
C VAL A 109 -7.38 20.54 -4.82
N CYS A 110 -7.33 19.73 -3.78
CA CYS A 110 -8.28 19.81 -2.68
C CYS A 110 -8.21 21.18 -1.96
N ASN A 111 -9.38 21.81 -1.75
CA ASN A 111 -9.55 23.02 -0.96
C ASN A 111 -10.49 22.81 0.25
N CYS A 112 -10.69 21.56 0.67
CA CYS A 112 -11.38 21.26 1.92
C CYS A 112 -10.59 21.86 3.11
N PRO A 113 -11.27 22.13 4.26
CA PRO A 113 -10.54 22.46 5.49
C PRO A 113 -9.50 21.37 5.84
N ASP A 114 -8.37 21.78 6.43
CA ASP A 114 -7.23 20.88 6.72
C ASP A 114 -7.60 19.69 7.63
N ASP A 115 -8.64 19.82 8.44
CA ASP A 115 -9.17 18.80 9.33
C ASP A 115 -10.21 17.88 8.66
N ALA A 116 -10.61 18.17 7.42
CA ALA A 116 -11.54 17.33 6.66
C ALA A 116 -10.81 16.17 5.99
N LYS A 117 -11.35 14.97 6.14
CA LYS A 117 -10.93 13.80 5.38
C LYS A 117 -11.92 13.54 4.26
N PRO A 118 -11.43 13.27 3.05
CA PRO A 118 -12.30 12.90 1.94
C PRO A 118 -12.94 11.53 2.15
#